data_99630286d191d2c1f8e641f7b2c7b10c
#
_entry.id   99630286d191d2c1f8e641f7b2c7b10c
#
_cell.length_a   1.000
_cell.length_b   1.000
_cell.length_c   1.000
_cell.angle_alpha   90.00
_cell.angle_beta   90.00
_cell.angle_gamma   90.00
#
_symmetry.space_group_name_H-M   'P 1'
#
loop_
_entity.id
_entity.type
_entity.pdbx_description
1 polymer ?
#
loop_
_entity_poly.entity_id
_entity_poly.type
_entity_poly.pdbx_seq_one_letter_code
_entity_poly.pdbx_strand_id
1 'polypeptide(L)'
;NLGYPRIGRDRELKWALEKYWRGDLSAPELGVTAAELRAANWQLQRALGIDHIPSGDFSLYDQVLDTAVTLGAVPGRFGPPFDLSSGGDDALARYFAMARGSHGVAALELTKWFDTNYHYLVPELAPDQSFRYASRSTAAMVAEAHALGIATRPVVIGPLTFLRLAKRTDGGPTIELLDALLPAYADWLADLVAQPGAARADGPA
;
A
#
# COMPACT_ATOMS: atom_id res chain seq x y z
N ASN A 1 5.19 17.37 -0.22
CA ASN A 1 6.15 16.27 -0.03
C ASN A 1 5.57 14.95 -0.58
N LEU A 2 6.34 13.85 -0.57
CA LEU A 2 5.93 12.55 -1.10
C LEU A 2 5.58 11.53 -0.01
N GLY A 3 5.68 11.88 1.24
CA GLY A 3 5.35 11.00 2.35
C GLY A 3 5.83 11.53 3.69
N TYR A 4 5.31 10.92 4.76
CA TYR A 4 5.66 11.21 6.14
C TYR A 4 6.04 9.90 6.87
N PRO A 5 6.99 9.91 7.82
CA PRO A 5 7.40 8.72 8.54
C PRO A 5 6.21 8.05 9.25
N ARG A 6 5.95 6.79 8.88
CA ARG A 6 4.78 6.03 9.33
C ARG A 6 4.92 5.38 10.70
N ILE A 7 6.17 5.26 11.20
CA ILE A 7 6.44 4.43 12.38
C ILE A 7 5.89 5.00 13.69
N GLY A 8 5.57 6.32 13.71
CA GLY A 8 5.20 7.04 14.90
C GLY A 8 6.41 7.56 15.69
N ARG A 9 6.19 8.58 16.52
CA ARG A 9 7.24 9.24 17.32
C ARG A 9 7.91 8.28 18.30
N ASP A 10 7.09 7.45 18.95
CA ASP A 10 7.53 6.48 19.96
C ASP A 10 7.49 5.04 19.42
N ARG A 11 7.53 4.90 18.09
CA ARG A 11 7.50 3.64 17.36
C ARG A 11 6.20 2.85 17.54
N GLU A 12 5.07 3.52 17.66
CA GLU A 12 3.76 2.95 17.95
C GLU A 12 3.39 1.87 16.93
N LEU A 13 3.59 2.14 15.64
CA LEU A 13 3.30 1.14 14.59
C LEU A 13 4.15 -0.11 14.75
N LYS A 14 5.45 0.03 15.07
CA LYS A 14 6.33 -1.12 15.30
C LYS A 14 5.79 -2.00 16.42
N TRP A 15 5.48 -1.41 17.57
CA TRP A 15 5.01 -2.16 18.73
C TRP A 15 3.62 -2.78 18.50
N ALA A 16 2.73 -2.11 17.78
CA ALA A 16 1.43 -2.65 17.41
C ALA A 16 1.58 -3.86 16.47
N LEU A 17 2.44 -3.77 15.44
CA LEU A 17 2.73 -4.87 14.54
C LEU A 17 3.32 -6.08 15.27
N GLU A 18 4.28 -5.86 16.17
CA GLU A 18 4.87 -6.95 16.94
C GLU A 18 3.87 -7.63 17.88
N LYS A 19 2.94 -6.87 18.50
CA LYS A 19 1.84 -7.42 19.29
C LYS A 19 0.88 -8.21 18.41
N TYR A 20 0.50 -7.68 17.27
CA TYR A 20 -0.37 -8.38 16.31
C TYR A 20 0.23 -9.72 15.88
N TRP A 21 1.51 -9.76 15.52
CA TRP A 21 2.17 -11.01 15.10
C TRP A 21 2.33 -12.04 16.24
N ARG A 22 2.30 -11.63 17.50
CA ARG A 22 2.28 -12.53 18.67
C ARG A 22 0.87 -12.97 19.07
N GLY A 23 -0.18 -12.35 18.48
CA GLY A 23 -1.57 -12.59 18.86
C GLY A 23 -2.02 -11.79 20.10
N ASP A 24 -1.24 -10.79 20.52
CA ASP A 24 -1.54 -9.91 21.66
C ASP A 24 -2.38 -8.68 21.24
N LEU A 25 -2.63 -8.51 19.95
CA LEU A 25 -3.42 -7.42 19.36
C LEU A 25 -4.24 -7.97 18.21
N SER A 26 -5.51 -7.63 18.12
CA SER A 26 -6.39 -8.02 17.03
C SER A 26 -6.19 -7.14 15.76
N ALA A 27 -6.68 -7.59 14.60
CA ALA A 27 -6.64 -6.80 13.38
C ALA A 27 -7.40 -5.47 13.48
N PRO A 28 -8.60 -5.39 14.10
CA PRO A 28 -9.27 -4.10 14.33
C PRO A 28 -8.45 -3.15 15.17
N GLU A 29 -7.80 -3.62 16.27
CA GLU A 29 -6.97 -2.79 17.13
C GLU A 29 -5.72 -2.27 16.41
N LEU A 30 -5.09 -3.10 15.56
CA LEU A 30 -4.00 -2.66 14.68
C LEU A 30 -4.50 -1.59 13.70
N GLY A 31 -5.70 -1.77 13.14
CA GLY A 31 -6.36 -0.79 12.27
C GLY A 31 -6.57 0.56 12.96
N VAL A 32 -7.04 0.56 14.20
CA VAL A 32 -7.20 1.78 15.02
C VAL A 32 -5.87 2.49 15.21
N THR A 33 -4.82 1.77 15.64
CA THR A 33 -3.48 2.36 15.82
C THR A 33 -2.96 2.98 14.51
N ALA A 34 -3.15 2.30 13.38
CA ALA A 34 -2.75 2.80 12.08
C ALA A 34 -3.52 4.08 11.68
N ALA A 35 -4.83 4.11 11.94
CA ALA A 35 -5.68 5.29 11.66
C ALA A 35 -5.29 6.49 12.53
N GLU A 36 -5.03 6.28 13.82
CA GLU A 36 -4.56 7.33 14.73
C GLU A 36 -3.24 7.94 14.27
N LEU A 37 -2.29 7.12 13.83
CA LEU A 37 -1.00 7.59 13.29
C LEU A 37 -1.17 8.38 12.01
N ARG A 38 -2.02 7.92 11.06
CA ARG A 38 -2.32 8.68 9.83
C ARG A 38 -2.96 10.02 10.15
N ALA A 39 -3.97 10.03 11.01
CA ALA A 39 -4.66 11.25 11.44
C ALA A 39 -3.69 12.26 12.06
N ALA A 40 -2.83 11.81 12.98
CA ALA A 40 -1.83 12.67 13.62
C ALA A 40 -0.83 13.25 12.60
N ASN A 41 -0.37 12.43 11.65
CA ASN A 41 0.56 12.86 10.59
C ASN A 41 -0.08 13.91 9.67
N TRP A 42 -1.33 13.73 9.25
CA TRP A 42 -2.05 14.68 8.40
C TRP A 42 -2.34 16.00 9.13
N GLN A 43 -2.79 15.92 10.38
CA GLN A 43 -3.07 17.10 11.21
C GLN A 43 -1.80 17.92 11.47
N LEU A 44 -0.68 17.27 11.75
CA LEU A 44 0.61 17.95 11.94
C LEU A 44 1.04 18.68 10.66
N GLN A 45 0.99 18.02 9.50
CA GLN A 45 1.36 18.63 8.23
C GLN A 45 0.47 19.83 7.90
N ARG A 46 -0.84 19.72 8.14
CA ARG A 46 -1.77 20.84 7.98
C ARG A 46 -1.44 22.00 8.92
N ALA A 47 -1.17 21.70 10.18
CA ALA A 47 -0.82 22.74 11.18
C ALA A 47 0.48 23.47 10.85
N LEU A 48 1.41 22.80 10.13
CA LEU A 48 2.66 23.38 9.64
C LEU A 48 2.52 24.12 8.30
N GLY A 49 1.30 24.23 7.75
CA GLY A 49 1.05 24.95 6.50
C GLY A 49 1.49 24.21 5.24
N ILE A 50 1.49 22.87 5.24
CA ILE A 50 1.79 22.09 4.04
C ILE A 50 0.54 22.07 3.15
N ASP A 51 0.64 22.59 1.92
CA ASP A 51 -0.47 22.65 0.96
C ASP A 51 -0.79 21.26 0.36
N HIS A 52 0.24 20.51 0.00
CA HIS A 52 0.11 19.18 -0.60
C HIS A 52 0.48 18.09 0.41
N ILE A 53 -0.49 17.70 1.21
CA ILE A 53 -0.36 16.65 2.22
C ILE A 53 -0.51 15.29 1.52
N PRO A 54 0.43 14.34 1.69
CA PRO A 54 0.34 13.03 1.06
C PRO A 54 -0.69 12.11 1.75
N SER A 55 -1.28 11.22 0.96
CA SER A 55 -1.99 10.02 1.41
C SER A 55 -1.57 8.82 0.58
N GLY A 56 -1.83 7.59 1.04
CA GLY A 56 -1.32 6.39 0.38
C GLY A 56 0.17 6.11 0.58
N ASP A 57 0.83 6.96 1.35
CA ASP A 57 2.24 6.83 1.76
C ASP A 57 2.43 6.00 3.04
N PHE A 58 1.33 5.60 3.69
CA PHE A 58 1.34 4.79 4.91
C PHE A 58 1.10 3.33 4.58
N SER A 59 2.08 2.47 4.88
CA SER A 59 2.00 1.01 4.71
C SER A 59 2.14 0.32 6.06
N LEU A 60 1.43 -0.78 6.27
CA LEU A 60 1.65 -1.63 7.45
C LEU A 60 3.00 -2.35 7.37
N TYR A 61 3.46 -2.69 6.18
CA TYR A 61 4.76 -3.33 5.96
C TYR A 61 5.58 -2.63 4.90
N ASP A 62 5.14 -2.63 3.63
CA ASP A 62 5.89 -2.11 2.49
C ASP A 62 4.96 -1.57 1.39
N GLN A 63 5.31 -0.41 0.82
CA GLN A 63 4.52 0.26 -0.21
C GLN A 63 4.45 -0.52 -1.55
N VAL A 64 5.49 -1.32 -1.87
CA VAL A 64 5.48 -2.15 -3.09
C VAL A 64 4.54 -3.31 -2.90
N LEU A 65 4.52 -3.92 -1.71
CA LEU A 65 3.55 -4.94 -1.35
C LEU A 65 2.11 -4.39 -1.42
N ASP A 66 1.86 -3.20 -0.87
CA ASP A 66 0.55 -2.54 -0.95
C ASP A 66 0.12 -2.35 -2.41
N THR A 67 1.05 -1.93 -3.26
CA THR A 67 0.81 -1.76 -4.71
C THR A 67 0.51 -3.11 -5.37
N ALA A 68 1.27 -4.17 -5.04
CA ALA A 68 1.03 -5.50 -5.57
C ALA A 68 -0.37 -6.02 -5.20
N VAL A 69 -0.79 -5.85 -3.95
CA VAL A 69 -2.15 -6.21 -3.51
C VAL A 69 -3.20 -5.36 -4.21
N THR A 70 -2.97 -4.06 -4.35
CA THR A 70 -3.88 -3.13 -5.04
C THR A 70 -4.10 -3.53 -6.49
N LEU A 71 -3.06 -3.99 -7.18
CA LEU A 71 -3.11 -4.41 -8.58
C LEU A 71 -3.51 -5.89 -8.77
N GLY A 72 -3.84 -6.59 -7.67
CA GLY A 72 -4.18 -8.01 -7.71
C GLY A 72 -3.01 -8.93 -8.07
N ALA A 73 -1.78 -8.44 -8.01
CA ALA A 73 -0.56 -9.21 -8.23
C ALA A 73 -0.21 -10.06 -7.01
N VAL A 74 -1.08 -10.99 -6.68
CA VAL A 74 -0.96 -11.91 -5.53
C VAL A 74 -0.58 -13.29 -6.05
N PRO A 75 0.62 -13.84 -5.73
CA PRO A 75 0.99 -15.19 -6.12
C PRO A 75 0.01 -16.23 -5.59
N GLY A 76 -0.33 -17.24 -6.42
CA GLY A 76 -1.38 -18.21 -6.13
C GLY A 76 -1.22 -18.96 -4.80
N ARG A 77 0.01 -19.09 -4.28
CA ARG A 77 0.25 -19.69 -2.95
C ARG A 77 -0.34 -18.89 -1.77
N PHE A 78 -0.70 -17.63 -1.99
CA PHE A 78 -1.36 -16.77 -0.99
C PHE A 78 -2.87 -16.62 -1.25
N GLY A 79 -3.44 -17.38 -2.21
CA GLY A 79 -4.84 -17.35 -2.59
C GLY A 79 -5.18 -16.27 -3.64
N PRO A 80 -6.47 -16.05 -3.91
CA PRO A 80 -6.91 -15.07 -4.92
C PRO A 80 -6.62 -13.63 -4.48
N PRO A 81 -6.59 -12.64 -5.39
CA PRO A 81 -6.52 -11.22 -5.04
C PRO A 81 -7.59 -10.81 -4.03
N PHE A 82 -7.25 -9.92 -3.11
CA PHE A 82 -8.09 -9.49 -1.99
C PHE A 82 -8.04 -7.97 -1.78
N ASP A 83 -9.03 -7.44 -1.07
CA ASP A 83 -9.08 -6.03 -0.68
C ASP A 83 -8.53 -5.84 0.73
N LEU A 84 -7.43 -5.11 0.83
CA LEU A 84 -6.79 -4.77 2.11
C LEU A 84 -7.59 -3.69 2.87
N SER A 85 -8.41 -2.88 2.18
CA SER A 85 -9.21 -1.82 2.81
C SER A 85 -10.29 -2.36 3.75
N SER A 86 -10.68 -3.63 3.56
CA SER A 86 -11.66 -4.29 4.42
C SER A 86 -11.20 -4.43 5.88
N GLY A 87 -9.89 -4.37 6.14
CA GLY A 87 -9.31 -4.50 7.48
C GLY A 87 -9.60 -5.83 8.19
N GLY A 88 -10.14 -6.82 7.44
CA GLY A 88 -10.50 -8.13 7.99
C GLY A 88 -9.28 -8.99 8.33
N ASP A 89 -9.44 -9.88 9.31
CA ASP A 89 -8.39 -10.78 9.78
C ASP A 89 -7.76 -11.60 8.64
N ASP A 90 -8.58 -12.12 7.71
CA ASP A 90 -8.07 -12.89 6.56
C ASP A 90 -7.20 -12.04 5.63
N ALA A 91 -7.64 -10.83 5.29
CA ALA A 91 -6.88 -9.93 4.41
C ALA A 91 -5.53 -9.57 5.02
N LEU A 92 -5.49 -9.22 6.31
CA LEU A 92 -4.25 -8.91 7.03
C LEU A 92 -3.35 -10.14 7.20
N ALA A 93 -3.93 -11.30 7.53
CA ALA A 93 -3.16 -12.54 7.66
C ALA A 93 -2.46 -12.89 6.33
N ARG A 94 -3.15 -12.76 5.20
CA ARG A 94 -2.60 -13.01 3.85
C ARG A 94 -1.56 -11.96 3.48
N TYR A 95 -1.81 -10.69 3.76
CA TYR A 95 -0.84 -9.60 3.56
C TYR A 95 0.47 -9.88 4.30
N PHE A 96 0.39 -10.26 5.59
CA PHE A 96 1.58 -10.58 6.36
C PHE A 96 2.19 -11.94 6.00
N ALA A 97 1.41 -12.89 5.50
CA ALA A 97 1.96 -14.13 4.94
C ALA A 97 2.83 -13.85 3.70
N MET A 98 2.42 -12.91 2.83
CA MET A 98 3.26 -12.45 1.72
C MET A 98 4.57 -11.82 2.22
N ALA A 99 4.51 -11.06 3.31
CA ALA A 99 5.67 -10.35 3.86
C ALA A 99 6.64 -11.22 4.67
N ARG A 100 6.13 -12.21 5.41
CA ARG A 100 6.89 -12.93 6.43
C ARG A 100 6.87 -14.45 6.25
N GLY A 101 6.06 -14.95 5.33
CA GLY A 101 5.73 -16.36 5.23
C GLY A 101 4.69 -16.80 6.26
N SER A 102 4.22 -18.00 6.09
CA SER A 102 3.34 -18.70 7.03
C SER A 102 3.69 -20.20 7.00
N HIS A 103 3.01 -21.03 7.83
CA HIS A 103 3.29 -22.46 7.89
C HIS A 103 3.33 -23.11 6.50
N GLY A 104 4.53 -23.48 6.04
CA GLY A 104 4.76 -24.16 4.76
C GLY A 104 4.70 -23.25 3.51
N VAL A 105 4.44 -21.94 3.67
CA VAL A 105 4.41 -20.98 2.56
C VAL A 105 5.52 -19.96 2.72
N ALA A 106 6.44 -19.93 1.72
CA ALA A 106 7.56 -18.99 1.73
C ALA A 106 7.08 -17.55 1.45
N ALA A 107 7.66 -16.58 2.17
CA ALA A 107 7.47 -15.15 1.91
C ALA A 107 7.94 -14.74 0.51
N LEU A 108 7.56 -13.54 0.09
CA LEU A 108 8.17 -12.86 -1.03
C LEU A 108 9.64 -12.53 -0.74
N GLU A 109 10.45 -12.40 -1.78
CA GLU A 109 11.85 -11.98 -1.66
C GLU A 109 11.91 -10.55 -1.10
N LEU A 110 12.79 -10.32 -0.12
CA LEU A 110 13.10 -9.01 0.43
C LEU A 110 14.43 -8.50 -0.14
N THR A 111 14.43 -7.34 -0.78
CA THR A 111 15.65 -6.74 -1.32
C THR A 111 15.69 -5.22 -1.10
N LYS A 112 16.84 -4.61 -1.37
CA LYS A 112 17.02 -3.17 -1.22
C LYS A 112 16.29 -2.40 -2.33
N TRP A 113 15.65 -1.30 -1.94
CA TRP A 113 15.17 -0.30 -2.88
C TRP A 113 16.37 0.46 -3.47
N PHE A 114 16.77 0.07 -4.70
CA PHE A 114 17.98 0.58 -5.35
C PHE A 114 19.20 0.51 -4.41
N ASP A 115 19.98 1.55 -4.29
CA ASP A 115 21.16 1.64 -3.42
C ASP A 115 20.87 2.21 -2.02
N THR A 116 19.65 2.11 -1.55
CA THR A 116 19.25 2.61 -0.23
C THR A 116 19.26 1.53 0.84
N ASN A 117 19.10 1.92 2.09
CA ASN A 117 18.88 0.99 3.20
C ASN A 117 17.40 0.61 3.36
N TYR A 118 16.50 1.19 2.56
CA TYR A 118 15.11 0.77 2.52
C TYR A 118 14.98 -0.55 1.76
N HIS A 119 14.28 -1.52 2.36
CA HIS A 119 14.01 -2.82 1.75
C HIS A 119 12.54 -2.91 1.38
N TYR A 120 12.26 -3.58 0.27
CA TYR A 120 10.91 -3.84 -0.21
C TYR A 120 10.72 -5.31 -0.56
N LEU A 121 9.48 -5.75 -0.62
CA LEU A 121 9.09 -7.09 -1.04
C LEU A 121 8.92 -7.12 -2.55
N VAL A 122 9.65 -8.00 -3.21
CA VAL A 122 9.66 -8.12 -4.67
C VAL A 122 8.37 -8.78 -5.16
N PRO A 123 7.54 -8.10 -5.97
CA PRO A 123 6.37 -8.74 -6.56
C PRO A 123 6.79 -9.88 -7.49
N GLU A 124 6.20 -11.05 -7.30
CA GLU A 124 6.38 -12.21 -8.17
C GLU A 124 5.23 -12.25 -9.18
N LEU A 125 5.55 -12.12 -10.46
CA LEU A 125 4.58 -12.05 -11.56
C LEU A 125 4.67 -13.31 -12.43
N ALA A 126 3.51 -13.89 -12.76
CA ALA A 126 3.43 -14.95 -13.76
C ALA A 126 3.69 -14.39 -15.17
N PRO A 127 4.15 -15.20 -16.14
CA PRO A 127 4.34 -14.75 -17.53
C PRO A 127 3.05 -14.23 -18.20
N ASP A 128 1.91 -14.78 -17.78
CA ASP A 128 0.56 -14.44 -18.20
C ASP A 128 -0.22 -13.70 -17.09
N GLN A 129 0.49 -12.93 -16.26
CA GLN A 129 -0.10 -12.22 -15.12
C GLN A 129 -1.28 -11.36 -15.56
N SER A 130 -2.44 -11.63 -14.99
CA SER A 130 -3.59 -10.73 -15.06
C SER A 130 -3.54 -9.73 -13.91
N PHE A 131 -3.90 -8.48 -14.21
CA PHE A 131 -3.99 -7.41 -13.22
C PHE A 131 -5.42 -6.90 -13.13
N ARG A 132 -5.80 -6.43 -11.95
CA ARG A 132 -7.08 -5.76 -11.71
C ARG A 132 -6.94 -4.83 -10.52
N TYR A 133 -7.73 -3.77 -10.46
CA TYR A 133 -7.86 -2.96 -9.26
C TYR A 133 -8.59 -3.78 -8.18
N ALA A 134 -7.84 -4.37 -7.25
CA ALA A 134 -8.34 -5.36 -6.28
C ALA A 134 -8.47 -4.80 -4.87
N SER A 135 -7.71 -3.76 -4.50
CA SER A 135 -7.77 -3.18 -3.16
C SER A 135 -7.96 -1.67 -3.21
N ARG A 136 -8.91 -1.19 -2.43
CA ARG A 136 -9.25 0.24 -2.30
C ARG A 136 -8.53 0.94 -1.13
N SER A 137 -7.46 0.34 -0.60
CA SER A 137 -6.76 0.85 0.59
C SER A 137 -6.31 2.31 0.45
N THR A 138 -5.74 2.70 -0.71
CA THR A 138 -5.34 4.10 -0.97
C THR A 138 -6.55 5.04 -1.02
N ALA A 139 -7.63 4.64 -1.69
CA ALA A 139 -8.86 5.42 -1.75
C ALA A 139 -9.50 5.58 -0.37
N ALA A 140 -9.47 4.53 0.44
CA ALA A 140 -9.95 4.58 1.83
C ALA A 140 -9.16 5.59 2.67
N MET A 141 -7.83 5.68 2.50
CA MET A 141 -7.00 6.69 3.20
C MET A 141 -7.34 8.12 2.75
N VAL A 142 -7.64 8.35 1.47
CA VAL A 142 -8.12 9.67 1.00
C VAL A 142 -9.43 10.05 1.67
N ALA A 143 -10.39 9.12 1.70
CA ALA A 143 -11.68 9.35 2.35
C ALA A 143 -11.55 9.57 3.87
N GLU A 144 -10.64 8.85 4.53
CA GLU A 144 -10.32 9.01 5.95
C GLU A 144 -9.78 10.41 6.24
N ALA A 145 -8.82 10.90 5.45
CA ALA A 145 -8.28 12.24 5.58
C ALA A 145 -9.37 13.31 5.33
N HIS A 146 -10.22 13.11 4.31
CA HIS A 146 -11.31 14.00 4.01
C HIS A 146 -12.32 14.11 5.16
N ALA A 147 -12.62 13.00 5.84
CA ALA A 147 -13.49 13.01 7.03
C ALA A 147 -12.92 13.87 8.17
N LEU A 148 -11.61 14.10 8.20
CA LEU A 148 -10.94 15.04 9.12
C LEU A 148 -10.87 16.48 8.57
N GLY A 149 -11.51 16.76 7.43
CA GLY A 149 -11.47 18.05 6.75
C GLY A 149 -10.11 18.36 6.10
N ILE A 150 -9.34 17.33 5.73
CA ILE A 150 -8.01 17.48 5.14
C ILE A 150 -8.04 16.94 3.70
N ALA A 151 -7.80 17.84 2.73
CA ALA A 151 -7.56 17.42 1.35
C ALA A 151 -6.15 16.87 1.21
N THR A 152 -6.02 15.70 0.58
CA THR A 152 -4.73 15.04 0.39
C THR A 152 -4.46 14.74 -1.07
N ARG A 153 -3.17 14.61 -1.41
CA ARG A 153 -2.71 14.16 -2.71
C ARG A 153 -2.22 12.71 -2.59
N PRO A 154 -2.93 11.75 -3.23
CA PRO A 154 -2.49 10.36 -3.22
C PRO A 154 -1.09 10.19 -3.83
N VAL A 155 -0.26 9.40 -3.19
CA VAL A 155 1.07 9.00 -3.66
C VAL A 155 1.01 7.52 -4.03
N VAL A 156 1.35 7.21 -5.27
CA VAL A 156 1.31 5.85 -5.80
C VAL A 156 2.61 5.52 -6.54
N ILE A 157 3.01 4.26 -6.51
CA ILE A 157 4.12 3.77 -7.34
C ILE A 157 3.61 3.67 -8.76
N GLY A 158 4.31 4.31 -9.71
CA GLY A 158 3.93 4.26 -11.13
C GLY A 158 4.16 2.89 -11.78
N PRO A 159 3.48 2.60 -12.91
CA PRO A 159 3.48 1.27 -13.53
C PRO A 159 4.89 0.81 -13.96
N LEU A 160 5.70 1.69 -14.52
CA LEU A 160 7.07 1.35 -14.93
C LEU A 160 7.95 1.02 -13.72
N THR A 161 7.83 1.79 -12.63
CA THR A 161 8.56 1.53 -11.39
C THR A 161 8.13 0.21 -10.79
N PHE A 162 6.82 -0.06 -10.73
CA PHE A 162 6.29 -1.33 -10.21
C PHE A 162 6.87 -2.53 -10.98
N LEU A 163 6.80 -2.51 -12.33
CA LEU A 163 7.36 -3.58 -13.15
C LEU A 163 8.88 -3.70 -13.01
N ARG A 164 9.59 -2.58 -12.85
CA ARG A 164 11.05 -2.58 -12.64
C ARG A 164 11.45 -3.22 -11.32
N LEU A 165 10.62 -3.12 -10.29
CA LEU A 165 10.84 -3.71 -8.97
C LEU A 165 10.39 -5.16 -8.88
N ALA A 166 9.56 -5.63 -9.82
CA ALA A 166 9.03 -6.98 -9.87
C ALA A 166 9.98 -7.97 -10.57
N LYS A 167 9.73 -9.26 -10.36
CA LYS A 167 10.37 -10.37 -11.08
C LYS A 167 9.32 -11.27 -11.67
N ARG A 168 9.53 -11.69 -12.93
CA ARG A 168 8.72 -12.76 -13.53
C ARG A 168 9.25 -14.12 -13.07
N THR A 169 8.34 -15.05 -12.83
CA THR A 169 8.67 -16.40 -12.35
C THR A 169 9.43 -17.25 -13.37
N ASP A 170 9.32 -16.90 -14.66
CA ASP A 170 10.08 -17.53 -15.77
C ASP A 170 11.41 -16.83 -16.08
N GLY A 171 11.74 -15.73 -15.38
CA GLY A 171 12.93 -14.92 -15.61
C GLY A 171 12.84 -13.99 -16.82
N GLY A 172 11.69 -13.89 -17.48
CA GLY A 172 11.47 -12.99 -18.61
C GLY A 172 11.38 -11.50 -18.19
N PRO A 173 11.45 -10.56 -19.15
CA PRO A 173 11.39 -9.13 -18.85
C PRO A 173 9.98 -8.72 -18.41
N THR A 174 9.88 -8.11 -17.24
CA THR A 174 8.60 -7.67 -16.64
C THR A 174 7.91 -6.58 -17.45
N ILE A 175 8.65 -5.81 -18.26
CA ILE A 175 8.10 -4.73 -19.10
C ILE A 175 7.08 -5.23 -20.14
N GLU A 176 7.16 -6.49 -20.56
CA GLU A 176 6.21 -7.11 -21.47
C GLU A 176 4.79 -7.20 -20.88
N LEU A 177 4.63 -7.05 -19.57
CA LEU A 177 3.35 -7.04 -18.88
C LEU A 177 2.71 -5.64 -18.82
N LEU A 178 3.34 -4.62 -19.40
CA LEU A 178 2.87 -3.23 -19.27
C LEU A 178 1.44 -3.05 -19.81
N ASP A 179 1.15 -3.56 -21.00
CA ASP A 179 -0.18 -3.41 -21.63
C ASP A 179 -1.28 -4.11 -20.80
N ALA A 180 -0.97 -5.22 -20.17
CA ALA A 180 -1.90 -5.92 -19.27
C ALA A 180 -2.09 -5.16 -17.94
N LEU A 181 -1.07 -4.40 -17.49
CA LEU A 181 -1.09 -3.66 -16.24
C LEU A 181 -1.85 -2.33 -16.31
N LEU A 182 -1.75 -1.61 -17.43
CA LEU A 182 -2.28 -0.24 -17.59
C LEU A 182 -3.79 -0.12 -17.29
N PRO A 183 -4.68 -1.05 -17.69
CA PRO A 183 -6.09 -0.96 -17.34
C PRO A 183 -6.35 -0.93 -15.83
N ALA A 184 -5.63 -1.76 -15.05
CA ALA A 184 -5.77 -1.77 -13.59
C ALA A 184 -5.32 -0.44 -12.95
N TYR A 185 -4.28 0.21 -13.50
CA TYR A 185 -3.89 1.56 -13.10
C TYR A 185 -4.93 2.61 -13.48
N ALA A 186 -5.54 2.50 -14.65
CA ALA A 186 -6.60 3.42 -15.07
C ALA A 186 -7.79 3.36 -14.10
N ASP A 187 -8.24 2.16 -13.75
CA ASP A 187 -9.31 1.96 -12.77
C ASP A 187 -8.93 2.52 -11.38
N TRP A 188 -7.71 2.25 -10.92
CA TRP A 188 -7.20 2.77 -9.65
C TRP A 188 -7.18 4.30 -9.63
N LEU A 189 -6.61 4.93 -10.65
CA LEU A 189 -6.53 6.39 -10.74
C LEU A 189 -7.92 7.03 -10.87
N ALA A 190 -8.84 6.40 -11.62
CA ALA A 190 -10.22 6.86 -11.74
C ALA A 190 -10.92 6.87 -10.38
N ASP A 191 -10.76 5.81 -9.57
CA ASP A 191 -11.32 5.76 -8.21
C ASP A 191 -10.69 6.84 -7.31
N LEU A 192 -9.37 7.04 -7.36
CA LEU A 192 -8.69 8.07 -6.56
C LEU A 192 -9.18 9.48 -6.90
N VAL A 193 -9.36 9.80 -8.19
CA VAL A 193 -9.88 11.11 -8.64
C VAL A 193 -11.33 11.31 -8.23
N ALA A 194 -12.11 10.23 -8.16
CA ALA A 194 -13.51 10.28 -7.74
C ALA A 194 -13.68 10.47 -6.22
N GLN A 195 -12.62 10.25 -5.42
CA GLN A 195 -12.73 10.42 -3.96
C GLN A 195 -12.96 11.88 -3.59
N PRO A 196 -13.93 12.18 -2.70
CA PRO A 196 -14.03 13.49 -2.10
C PRO A 196 -12.74 13.79 -1.33
N GLY A 197 -12.19 15.00 -1.49
CA GLY A 197 -10.96 15.41 -0.81
C GLY A 197 -9.65 14.99 -1.50
N ALA A 198 -9.69 14.34 -2.64
CA ALA A 198 -8.51 14.24 -3.49
C ALA A 198 -8.15 15.65 -4.01
N ALA A 199 -6.97 16.15 -3.65
CA ALA A 199 -6.49 17.44 -4.15
C ALA A 199 -6.30 17.35 -5.66
N ARG A 200 -7.01 18.20 -6.40
CA ARG A 200 -6.89 18.32 -7.86
C ARG A 200 -5.67 19.17 -8.21
N ALA A 201 -5.07 18.90 -9.37
CA ALA A 201 -3.90 19.63 -9.85
C ALA A 201 -4.15 21.15 -10.05
N ASP A 202 -5.41 21.54 -10.13
CA ASP A 202 -5.82 22.89 -10.54
C ASP A 202 -5.90 23.91 -9.36
N GLY A 203 -5.47 23.54 -8.16
CA GLY A 203 -5.49 24.42 -6.99
C GLY A 203 -6.91 24.74 -6.47
N PRO A 204 -7.04 25.45 -5.34
CA PRO A 204 -8.33 25.94 -4.90
C PRO A 204 -8.82 27.01 -5.88
N ALA A 205 -10.07 26.89 -6.30
CA ALA A 205 -10.76 27.95 -7.01
C ALA A 205 -10.90 29.20 -6.15
#